data_d468650e71f9da52315324495c98e5bc
#
_entry.id   d468650e71f9da52315324495c98e5bc
#
_cell.length_a   1.000
_cell.length_b   1.000
_cell.length_c   1.000
_cell.angle_alpha   90.00
_cell.angle_beta   90.00
_cell.angle_gamma   90.00
#
_symmetry.space_group_name_H-M   'P 1'
#
loop_
_entity.id
_entity.type
_entity.pdbx_description
1 polymer ?
#
loop_
_entity_poly.entity_id
_entity_poly.type
_entity_poly.pdbx_seq_one_letter_code
_entity_poly.pdbx_strand_id
1 'polypeptide(L)'
;MSSLQQTQPLVGMTNEENTADTSSDVIDAHVVILNNYLRRHHVVAYKEIARRVRKRTVLLSVDMEPDRQWEAQWDGLDVIIQKSKMFTAKWRHSSGFSEDNFIHVPIDTGKQLKALKPDVILSYEMGMRTLLCSFYRMFRRDCRLVMVGNMSERIERERGIFRKSLRRAILRGVDFFSYNGPSCKRYLQSLGVKEEKLFHFPYCIDPEAVSSSPRTRNSDSVRKLIYCGAMSSRKGILQFAKAARAWCEKNPGDNVQLNIAGVGELQDAIAKQSSEKFKINFLGNCDLAELRQAYQNADICVFPTLADEWGLVPVEAMASGLPVLGSIYAQSVEACVVEGENGWVFSPDSDQAIEAAFEKCMKTNHEKLGEMSIAAKGAVAHISPTFSANEACRMISMIASRIT
;
A
#
# COMPACT_ATOMS: atom_id res chain seq x y z
N MET A 1 -9.80 -10.70 -26.97
CA MET A 1 -8.81 -11.67 -26.44
C MET A 1 -7.46 -11.00 -26.57
N SER A 2 -7.01 -10.26 -25.55
CA SER A 2 -5.65 -9.74 -25.47
C SER A 2 -4.95 -10.53 -24.38
N SER A 3 -3.87 -11.21 -24.77
CA SER A 3 -3.00 -11.99 -23.91
C SER A 3 -2.55 -11.16 -22.71
N LEU A 4 -2.92 -11.60 -21.52
CA LEU A 4 -2.30 -11.17 -20.27
C LEU A 4 -0.84 -11.59 -20.34
N GLN A 5 0.06 -10.66 -20.69
CA GLN A 5 1.48 -10.85 -20.49
C GLN A 5 1.69 -10.98 -18.97
N GLN A 6 2.02 -12.18 -18.54
CA GLN A 6 2.54 -12.45 -17.20
C GLN A 6 3.82 -11.62 -17.04
N THR A 7 3.72 -10.51 -16.33
CA THR A 7 4.90 -9.82 -15.80
C THR A 7 5.54 -10.77 -14.80
N GLN A 8 6.83 -11.09 -15.00
CA GLN A 8 7.59 -11.89 -14.04
C GLN A 8 7.50 -11.22 -12.67
N PRO A 9 7.17 -11.98 -11.61
CA PRO A 9 7.16 -11.45 -10.26
C PRO A 9 8.56 -10.95 -9.88
N LEU A 10 8.64 -9.97 -8.97
CA LEU A 10 9.89 -9.46 -8.37
C LEU A 10 10.70 -10.53 -7.58
N VAL A 11 10.35 -11.80 -7.70
CA VAL A 11 10.94 -12.98 -7.05
C VAL A 11 12.35 -13.32 -7.58
N GLY A 12 13.03 -12.43 -8.30
CA GLY A 12 14.36 -12.64 -8.84
C GLY A 12 15.53 -11.99 -8.08
N MET A 13 15.29 -11.34 -6.94
CA MET A 13 16.40 -10.85 -6.10
C MET A 13 16.77 -11.95 -5.08
N THR A 14 17.72 -12.79 -5.46
CA THR A 14 18.34 -13.81 -4.59
C THR A 14 18.93 -13.16 -3.34
N ASN A 15 18.81 -13.85 -2.20
CA ASN A 15 19.34 -13.44 -0.89
C ASN A 15 20.86 -13.18 -0.85
N GLU A 16 21.59 -13.32 -1.95
CA GLU A 16 23.05 -13.17 -1.99
C GLU A 16 23.53 -11.72 -2.11
N GLU A 17 22.69 -10.78 -2.53
CA GLU A 17 23.06 -9.34 -2.55
C GLU A 17 22.70 -8.57 -1.26
N ASN A 18 22.06 -9.21 -0.29
CA ASN A 18 21.62 -8.58 0.97
C ASN A 18 22.70 -8.51 2.07
N THR A 19 23.93 -8.95 1.80
CA THR A 19 25.07 -8.81 2.75
C THR A 19 25.98 -7.64 2.41
N ALA A 20 25.54 -6.69 1.59
CA ALA A 20 26.30 -5.47 1.35
C ALA A 20 26.25 -4.60 2.61
N ASP A 21 27.31 -4.68 3.34
CA ASP A 21 27.96 -3.71 4.22
C ASP A 21 27.03 -2.65 4.85
N THR A 22 26.60 -2.95 6.08
CA THR A 22 26.15 -1.91 7.01
C THR A 22 27.39 -1.09 7.42
N SER A 23 27.96 -0.29 6.49
CA SER A 23 28.88 0.76 6.88
C SER A 23 28.16 1.67 7.85
N SER A 24 28.70 1.81 9.03
CA SER A 24 28.19 2.59 10.17
C SER A 24 28.16 4.10 9.92
N ASP A 25 28.42 4.54 8.70
CA ASP A 25 28.57 5.93 8.38
C ASP A 25 27.19 6.58 8.15
N VAL A 26 26.87 7.48 9.06
CA VAL A 26 25.69 8.34 8.95
C VAL A 26 25.81 9.19 7.67
N ILE A 27 24.81 9.13 6.80
CA ILE A 27 24.74 9.95 5.60
C ILE A 27 24.72 11.43 6.02
N ASP A 28 25.71 12.21 5.59
CA ASP A 28 25.81 13.64 5.90
C ASP A 28 24.82 14.45 5.07
N ALA A 29 23.55 14.31 5.39
CA ALA A 29 22.46 15.03 4.76
C ALA A 29 21.36 15.39 5.75
N HIS A 30 20.82 16.61 5.62
CA HIS A 30 19.55 17.00 6.24
C HIS A 30 18.41 16.66 5.27
N VAL A 31 17.62 15.66 5.61
CA VAL A 31 16.47 15.20 4.83
C VAL A 31 15.18 15.79 5.38
N VAL A 32 14.43 16.49 4.54
CA VAL A 32 13.08 16.96 4.90
C VAL A 32 12.04 16.17 4.12
N ILE A 33 11.15 15.50 4.85
CA ILE A 33 10.08 14.68 4.28
C ILE A 33 8.76 15.43 4.42
N LEU A 34 8.04 15.63 3.31
CA LEU A 34 6.74 16.28 3.31
C LEU A 34 5.64 15.26 3.00
N ASN A 35 4.65 15.14 3.90
CA ASN A 35 3.51 14.25 3.73
C ASN A 35 2.20 14.94 4.16
N ASN A 36 1.03 14.38 3.84
CA ASN A 36 -0.24 14.89 4.35
C ASN A 36 -0.35 14.61 5.86
N TYR A 37 -0.23 13.35 6.22
CA TYR A 37 -0.19 12.83 7.59
C TYR A 37 0.63 11.53 7.61
N LEU A 38 0.94 11.01 8.79
CA LEU A 38 1.68 9.76 8.91
C LEU A 38 0.75 8.58 9.20
N ARG A 39 0.94 7.51 8.44
CA ARG A 39 0.42 6.18 8.74
C ARG A 39 1.50 5.38 9.48
N ARG A 40 1.14 4.31 10.17
CA ARG A 40 2.08 3.48 10.96
C ARG A 40 3.31 3.03 10.16
N HIS A 41 3.13 2.54 8.95
CA HIS A 41 4.25 2.13 8.08
C HIS A 41 5.22 3.28 7.75
N HIS A 42 4.73 4.53 7.63
CA HIS A 42 5.61 5.69 7.50
C HIS A 42 6.43 5.90 8.76
N VAL A 43 5.81 5.81 9.93
CA VAL A 43 6.48 6.05 11.22
C VAL A 43 7.63 5.07 11.41
N VAL A 44 7.38 3.76 11.22
CA VAL A 44 8.42 2.73 11.40
C VAL A 44 9.55 2.87 10.37
N ALA A 45 9.24 3.15 9.10
CA ALA A 45 10.25 3.41 8.08
C ALA A 45 11.08 4.68 8.36
N TYR A 46 10.42 5.77 8.77
CA TYR A 46 11.11 7.03 9.03
C TYR A 46 11.97 6.99 10.30
N LYS A 47 11.60 6.21 11.29
CA LYS A 47 12.46 5.94 12.46
C LYS A 47 13.75 5.25 12.04
N GLU A 48 13.68 4.28 11.14
CA GLU A 48 14.87 3.60 10.60
C GLU A 48 15.75 4.53 9.75
N ILE A 49 15.15 5.36 8.89
CA ILE A 49 15.87 6.38 8.11
C ILE A 49 16.55 7.39 9.04
N ALA A 50 15.88 7.79 10.14
CA ALA A 50 16.39 8.77 11.09
C ALA A 50 17.72 8.37 11.74
N ARG A 51 17.96 7.09 11.93
CA ARG A 51 19.18 6.54 12.52
C ARG A 51 20.39 6.60 11.59
N ARG A 52 20.14 6.86 10.29
CA ARG A 52 21.13 6.71 9.20
C ARG A 52 21.42 8.01 8.44
N VAL A 53 20.76 9.11 8.79
CA VAL A 53 21.00 10.43 8.21
C VAL A 53 21.38 11.43 9.30
N ARG A 54 22.20 12.42 8.98
CA ARG A 54 22.65 13.47 9.91
C ARG A 54 21.48 14.18 10.60
N LYS A 55 20.45 14.53 9.84
CA LYS A 55 19.23 15.15 10.36
C LYS A 55 18.03 14.78 9.48
N ARG A 56 16.90 14.60 10.11
CA ARG A 56 15.64 14.40 9.42
C ARG A 56 14.53 15.18 10.11
N THR A 57 13.73 15.92 9.33
CA THR A 57 12.55 16.65 9.78
C THR A 57 11.35 16.24 8.91
N VAL A 58 10.20 16.01 9.51
CA VAL A 58 8.95 15.68 8.80
C VAL A 58 8.01 16.87 8.85
N LEU A 59 7.55 17.34 7.71
CA LEU A 59 6.54 18.37 7.57
C LEU A 59 5.20 17.72 7.20
N LEU A 60 4.18 17.92 8.01
CA LEU A 60 2.84 17.38 7.79
C LEU A 60 1.85 18.49 7.48
N SER A 61 0.91 18.24 6.57
CA SER A 61 -0.18 19.16 6.27
C SER A 61 -1.22 19.19 7.39
N VAL A 62 -1.47 18.05 8.01
CA VAL A 62 -2.39 17.85 9.15
C VAL A 62 -1.82 16.76 10.05
N ASP A 63 -2.30 16.69 11.27
CA ASP A 63 -2.01 15.57 12.17
C ASP A 63 -2.71 14.29 11.70
N MET A 64 -4.02 14.40 11.37
CA MET A 64 -4.82 13.29 10.84
C MET A 64 -5.94 13.81 9.92
N GLU A 65 -6.29 13.01 8.90
CA GLU A 65 -7.45 13.29 8.04
C GLU A 65 -8.77 12.92 8.74
N PRO A 66 -9.88 13.66 8.47
CA PRO A 66 -11.14 13.49 9.18
C PRO A 66 -11.81 12.12 9.04
N ASP A 67 -11.50 11.39 7.96
CA ASP A 67 -12.03 10.05 7.68
C ASP A 67 -11.24 8.92 8.36
N ARG A 68 -10.22 9.26 9.18
CA ARG A 68 -9.36 8.31 9.87
C ARG A 68 -9.73 8.22 11.35
N GLN A 69 -9.69 7.01 11.89
CA GLN A 69 -10.15 6.69 13.24
C GLN A 69 -9.03 6.25 14.19
N TRP A 70 -7.77 6.45 13.83
CA TRP A 70 -6.64 6.14 14.72
C TRP A 70 -5.93 7.42 15.17
N GLU A 71 -5.36 7.37 16.36
CA GLU A 71 -4.56 8.48 16.87
C GLU A 71 -3.22 8.58 16.14
N ALA A 72 -2.76 9.82 15.96
CA ALA A 72 -1.47 10.11 15.40
C ALA A 72 -0.37 9.76 16.43
N GLN A 73 0.50 8.81 16.08
CA GLN A 73 1.62 8.38 16.93
C GLN A 73 2.91 8.48 16.14
N TRP A 74 3.74 9.46 16.44
CA TRP A 74 5.03 9.66 15.80
C TRP A 74 6.18 9.95 16.76
N ASP A 75 6.11 9.45 17.99
CA ASP A 75 7.15 9.61 18.98
C ASP A 75 8.53 9.23 18.45
N GLY A 76 9.54 10.03 18.76
CA GLY A 76 10.90 9.85 18.25
C GLY A 76 11.12 10.38 16.83
N LEU A 77 10.13 11.04 16.21
CA LEU A 77 10.28 11.77 14.96
C LEU A 77 10.23 13.29 15.19
N ASP A 78 11.12 14.04 14.53
CA ASP A 78 11.06 15.51 14.49
C ASP A 78 9.97 15.92 13.51
N VAL A 79 8.79 16.27 14.01
CA VAL A 79 7.58 16.56 13.22
C VAL A 79 7.15 18.00 13.40
N ILE A 80 6.88 18.69 12.31
CA ILE A 80 6.31 20.03 12.26
C ILE A 80 5.00 19.98 11.48
N ILE A 81 3.90 20.36 12.10
CA ILE A 81 2.61 20.52 11.41
C ILE A 81 2.58 21.89 10.73
N GLN A 82 2.36 21.88 9.41
CA GLN A 82 2.34 23.09 8.59
C GLN A 82 0.98 23.82 8.71
N LYS A 83 1.02 25.11 8.44
CA LYS A 83 -0.23 25.85 8.18
C LYS A 83 -0.76 25.40 6.82
N SER A 84 -1.89 24.68 6.83
CA SER A 84 -2.47 24.12 5.62
C SER A 84 -3.93 24.50 5.47
N LYS A 85 -4.38 24.71 4.23
CA LYS A 85 -5.80 24.75 3.88
C LYS A 85 -6.18 23.40 3.30
N MET A 86 -7.33 22.87 3.70
CA MET A 86 -7.86 21.60 3.19
C MET A 86 -9.14 21.88 2.39
N PHE A 87 -9.23 21.25 1.22
CA PHE A 87 -10.40 21.27 0.36
C PHE A 87 -10.87 19.86 0.13
N THR A 88 -12.16 19.62 0.14
CA THR A 88 -12.75 18.32 -0.20
C THR A 88 -13.27 18.35 -1.63
N ALA A 89 -12.90 17.38 -2.42
CA ALA A 89 -13.41 17.21 -3.78
C ALA A 89 -13.88 15.77 -3.98
N LYS A 90 -15.10 15.59 -4.52
CA LYS A 90 -15.60 14.26 -4.87
C LYS A 90 -14.84 13.71 -6.07
N TRP A 91 -14.26 12.56 -5.88
CA TRP A 91 -13.62 11.79 -6.93
C TRP A 91 -14.53 10.66 -7.39
N ARG A 92 -14.84 10.65 -8.69
CA ARG A 92 -15.58 9.56 -9.32
C ARG A 92 -14.62 8.73 -10.15
N HIS A 93 -14.61 7.44 -9.91
CA HIS A 93 -13.77 6.49 -10.64
C HIS A 93 -14.57 5.79 -11.74
N SER A 94 -13.90 5.38 -12.83
CA SER A 94 -14.51 4.65 -13.94
C SER A 94 -15.13 3.29 -13.53
N SER A 95 -14.65 2.68 -12.45
CA SER A 95 -15.27 1.49 -11.87
C SER A 95 -16.54 1.77 -11.07
N GLY A 96 -17.12 2.97 -11.16
CA GLY A 96 -18.44 3.33 -10.63
C GLY A 96 -18.50 3.74 -9.17
N PHE A 97 -17.38 3.78 -8.43
CA PHE A 97 -17.36 4.29 -7.05
C PHE A 97 -17.04 5.78 -6.99
N SER A 98 -17.43 6.41 -5.87
CA SER A 98 -17.11 7.81 -5.57
C SER A 98 -16.63 7.94 -4.14
N GLU A 99 -15.53 8.65 -3.93
CA GLU A 99 -14.97 8.94 -2.60
C GLU A 99 -14.62 10.42 -2.46
N ASP A 100 -14.56 10.91 -1.24
CA ASP A 100 -14.04 12.23 -0.95
C ASP A 100 -12.52 12.21 -1.00
N ASN A 101 -11.94 13.18 -1.72
CA ASN A 101 -10.51 13.36 -1.83
C ASN A 101 -10.11 14.64 -1.11
N PHE A 102 -9.27 14.54 -0.09
CA PHE A 102 -8.78 15.67 0.68
C PHE A 102 -7.56 16.28 -0.02
N ILE A 103 -7.70 17.53 -0.48
CA ILE A 103 -6.64 18.27 -1.16
C ILE A 103 -6.02 19.23 -0.14
N HIS A 104 -4.77 18.99 0.22
CA HIS A 104 -4.03 19.81 1.17
C HIS A 104 -3.17 20.85 0.43
N VAL A 105 -3.27 22.10 0.87
CA VAL A 105 -2.46 23.22 0.36
C VAL A 105 -1.67 23.83 1.52
N PRO A 106 -0.45 23.35 1.80
CA PRO A 106 0.39 23.90 2.87
C PRO A 106 0.95 25.25 2.45
N ILE A 107 0.52 26.32 3.14
CA ILE A 107 0.82 27.70 2.74
C ILE A 107 2.15 28.22 3.27
N ASP A 108 2.77 27.57 4.24
CA ASP A 108 4.05 27.98 4.85
C ASP A 108 5.25 27.10 4.46
N THR A 109 5.09 26.19 3.49
CA THR A 109 6.14 25.27 3.01
C THR A 109 7.44 26.02 2.68
N GLY A 110 7.35 27.11 1.92
CA GLY A 110 8.55 27.89 1.54
C GLY A 110 9.25 28.52 2.74
N LYS A 111 8.51 28.97 3.77
CA LYS A 111 9.06 29.49 5.02
C LYS A 111 9.78 28.40 5.80
N GLN A 112 9.16 27.24 5.95
CA GLN A 112 9.73 26.08 6.65
C GLN A 112 11.00 25.59 5.97
N LEU A 113 10.99 25.40 4.65
CA LEU A 113 12.17 24.97 3.90
C LEU A 113 13.33 25.98 3.97
N LYS A 114 13.03 27.30 3.97
CA LYS A 114 14.07 28.35 4.16
C LYS A 114 14.73 28.28 5.54
N ALA A 115 13.95 27.97 6.59
CA ALA A 115 14.46 27.83 7.95
C ALA A 115 15.27 26.52 8.12
N LEU A 116 14.79 25.43 7.56
CA LEU A 116 15.39 24.09 7.69
C LEU A 116 16.63 23.90 6.82
N LYS A 117 16.70 24.55 5.65
CA LYS A 117 17.81 24.43 4.68
C LYS A 117 18.16 22.97 4.37
N PRO A 118 17.22 22.15 3.84
CA PRO A 118 17.49 20.75 3.55
C PRO A 118 18.48 20.55 2.41
N ASP A 119 19.25 19.47 2.48
CA ASP A 119 20.06 18.96 1.38
C ASP A 119 19.19 18.11 0.43
N VAL A 120 18.25 17.32 0.98
CA VAL A 120 17.32 16.48 0.22
C VAL A 120 15.90 16.69 0.70
N ILE A 121 14.99 16.91 -0.25
CA ILE A 121 13.54 16.99 0.00
C ILE A 121 12.88 15.76 -0.58
N LEU A 122 12.13 15.01 0.25
CA LEU A 122 11.25 13.94 -0.16
C LEU A 122 9.79 14.45 -0.11
N SER A 123 9.20 14.76 -1.25
CA SER A 123 7.84 15.28 -1.34
C SER A 123 6.87 14.21 -1.80
N TYR A 124 5.95 13.81 -0.91
CA TYR A 124 4.89 12.86 -1.27
C TYR A 124 3.84 13.52 -2.16
N GLU A 125 3.37 12.76 -3.15
CA GLU A 125 2.32 13.09 -4.11
C GLU A 125 2.69 14.14 -5.18
N MET A 126 2.03 14.04 -6.33
CA MET A 126 2.10 15.02 -7.42
C MET A 126 1.02 16.10 -7.25
N GLY A 127 1.26 17.06 -6.36
CA GLY A 127 0.29 18.12 -6.05
C GLY A 127 0.96 19.45 -5.76
N MET A 128 0.21 20.33 -5.08
CA MET A 128 0.65 21.69 -4.72
C MET A 128 1.92 21.66 -3.87
N ARG A 129 2.07 20.68 -2.97
CA ARG A 129 3.26 20.53 -2.13
C ARG A 129 4.51 20.33 -2.96
N THR A 130 4.51 19.39 -3.91
CA THR A 130 5.65 19.15 -4.80
C THR A 130 5.95 20.37 -5.66
N LEU A 131 4.93 21.10 -6.10
CA LEU A 131 5.12 22.37 -6.85
C LEU A 131 5.81 23.43 -5.98
N LEU A 132 5.42 23.60 -4.72
CA LEU A 132 6.05 24.52 -3.78
C LEU A 132 7.51 24.14 -3.48
N CYS A 133 7.78 22.83 -3.33
CA CYS A 133 9.15 22.32 -3.19
C CYS A 133 9.99 22.56 -4.45
N SER A 134 9.42 22.35 -5.63
CA SER A 134 10.09 22.65 -6.92
C SER A 134 10.45 24.13 -7.04
N PHE A 135 9.54 25.01 -6.61
CA PHE A 135 9.80 26.45 -6.59
C PHE A 135 10.93 26.81 -5.62
N TYR A 136 10.94 26.26 -4.40
CA TYR A 136 12.04 26.44 -3.45
C TYR A 136 13.38 25.95 -4.02
N ARG A 137 13.39 24.73 -4.59
CA ARG A 137 14.57 24.11 -5.18
C ARG A 137 15.16 24.95 -6.32
N MET A 138 14.35 25.64 -7.10
CA MET A 138 14.81 26.48 -8.21
C MET A 138 15.78 27.59 -7.76
N PHE A 139 15.63 28.08 -6.51
CA PHE A 139 16.51 29.08 -5.90
C PHE A 139 17.62 28.48 -5.01
N ARG A 140 17.66 27.14 -4.86
CA ARG A 140 18.61 26.43 -4.01
C ARG A 140 19.22 25.26 -4.79
N ARG A 141 20.34 25.56 -5.47
CA ARG A 141 21.03 24.56 -6.31
C ARG A 141 21.73 23.46 -5.51
N ASP A 142 22.00 23.73 -4.23
CA ASP A 142 22.56 22.85 -3.21
C ASP A 142 21.49 21.92 -2.55
N CYS A 143 20.28 21.90 -3.07
CA CYS A 143 19.20 21.04 -2.61
C CYS A 143 18.69 20.17 -3.75
N ARG A 144 18.30 18.92 -3.47
CA ARG A 144 17.68 18.02 -4.45
C ARG A 144 16.25 17.69 -4.02
N LEU A 145 15.37 17.63 -5.00
CA LEU A 145 13.96 17.30 -4.81
C LEU A 145 13.67 15.92 -5.38
N VAL A 146 13.16 15.04 -4.53
CA VAL A 146 12.61 13.73 -4.89
C VAL A 146 11.09 13.77 -4.74
N MET A 147 10.36 13.42 -5.78
CA MET A 147 8.92 13.16 -5.68
C MET A 147 8.72 11.69 -5.30
N VAL A 148 8.08 11.45 -4.15
CA VAL A 148 7.76 10.11 -3.68
C VAL A 148 6.41 9.68 -4.26
N GLY A 149 6.47 8.74 -5.20
CA GLY A 149 5.30 8.20 -5.89
C GLY A 149 4.68 7.03 -5.15
N ASN A 150 3.36 7.06 -5.02
CA ASN A 150 2.55 6.00 -4.44
C ASN A 150 1.30 5.68 -5.27
N MET A 151 1.11 6.36 -6.40
CA MET A 151 -0.04 6.16 -7.27
C MET A 151 0.09 4.88 -8.10
N SER A 152 -1.04 4.29 -8.51
CA SER A 152 -1.09 3.19 -9.45
C SER A 152 -1.69 3.60 -10.80
N GLU A 153 -1.34 2.88 -11.86
CA GLU A 153 -1.95 3.07 -13.18
C GLU A 153 -3.47 2.95 -13.14
N ARG A 154 -3.98 2.06 -12.28
CA ARG A 154 -5.41 1.78 -12.13
C ARG A 154 -6.16 2.96 -11.51
N ILE A 155 -5.63 3.53 -10.42
CA ILE A 155 -6.19 4.72 -9.78
C ILE A 155 -6.16 5.93 -10.72
N GLU A 156 -5.14 6.01 -11.57
CA GLU A 156 -4.94 7.15 -12.46
C GLU A 156 -5.54 6.95 -13.86
N ARG A 157 -6.14 5.79 -14.11
CA ARG A 157 -6.80 5.48 -15.37
C ARG A 157 -7.96 6.46 -15.62
N GLU A 158 -8.07 6.92 -16.86
CA GLU A 158 -9.18 7.77 -17.33
C GLU A 158 -9.29 9.17 -16.67
N ARG A 159 -8.27 9.64 -15.93
CA ARG A 159 -8.28 10.98 -15.34
C ARG A 159 -8.00 12.13 -16.31
N GLY A 160 -8.05 11.86 -17.62
CA GLY A 160 -8.01 12.84 -18.70
C GLY A 160 -6.61 13.37 -19.06
N ILE A 161 -6.51 13.90 -20.29
CA ILE A 161 -5.25 14.38 -20.88
C ILE A 161 -4.75 15.64 -20.17
N PHE A 162 -5.65 16.53 -19.76
CA PHE A 162 -5.30 17.77 -19.05
C PHE A 162 -4.53 17.49 -17.74
N ARG A 163 -5.01 16.51 -16.96
CA ARG A 163 -4.33 16.11 -15.70
C ARG A 163 -2.95 15.52 -15.97
N LYS A 164 -2.80 14.71 -17.03
CA LYS A 164 -1.49 14.19 -17.44
C LYS A 164 -0.52 15.30 -17.82
N SER A 165 -0.99 16.31 -18.56
CA SER A 165 -0.17 17.45 -18.96
C SER A 165 0.25 18.31 -17.78
N LEU A 166 -0.67 18.57 -16.83
CA LEU A 166 -0.35 19.27 -15.59
C LEU A 166 0.70 18.52 -14.76
N ARG A 167 0.55 17.19 -14.62
CA ARG A 167 1.53 16.36 -13.92
C ARG A 167 2.89 16.41 -14.59
N ARG A 168 2.96 16.28 -15.91
CA ARG A 168 4.23 16.44 -16.66
C ARG A 168 4.90 17.80 -16.41
N ALA A 169 4.10 18.85 -16.30
CA ALA A 169 4.62 20.18 -15.96
C ALA A 169 5.21 20.22 -14.56
N ILE A 170 4.52 19.64 -13.55
CA ILE A 170 5.02 19.55 -12.17
C ILE A 170 6.32 18.74 -12.12
N LEU A 171 6.40 17.62 -12.84
CA LEU A 171 7.56 16.73 -12.83
C LEU A 171 8.83 17.35 -13.41
N ARG A 172 8.72 18.39 -14.27
CA ARG A 172 9.89 19.08 -14.80
C ARG A 172 10.73 19.80 -13.73
N GLY A 173 10.11 20.17 -12.62
CA GLY A 173 10.79 20.81 -11.49
C GLY A 173 11.38 19.84 -10.47
N VAL A 174 11.31 18.53 -10.72
CA VAL A 174 11.74 17.45 -9.82
C VAL A 174 13.02 16.82 -10.35
N ASP A 175 13.99 16.57 -9.47
CA ASP A 175 15.28 15.99 -9.87
C ASP A 175 15.20 14.48 -10.02
N PHE A 176 14.54 13.79 -9.05
CA PHE A 176 14.43 12.35 -8.96
C PHE A 176 13.04 11.92 -8.51
N PHE A 177 12.73 10.65 -8.71
CA PHE A 177 11.43 10.08 -8.42
C PHE A 177 11.59 8.76 -7.70
N SER A 178 10.71 8.48 -6.75
CA SER A 178 10.62 7.13 -6.23
C SER A 178 9.27 6.49 -6.52
N TYR A 179 9.24 5.18 -6.52
CA TYR A 179 8.05 4.38 -6.71
C TYR A 179 7.96 3.29 -5.64
N ASN A 180 6.74 2.96 -5.22
CA ASN A 180 6.47 1.95 -4.21
C ASN A 180 6.21 0.55 -4.78
N GLY A 181 5.94 0.44 -6.08
CA GLY A 181 5.64 -0.83 -6.73
C GLY A 181 5.58 -0.74 -8.25
N PRO A 182 5.37 -1.89 -8.94
CA PRO A 182 5.45 -1.99 -10.40
C PRO A 182 4.52 -1.05 -11.15
N SER A 183 3.26 -0.94 -10.73
CA SER A 183 2.26 -0.09 -11.36
C SER A 183 2.61 1.40 -11.21
N CYS A 184 3.17 1.82 -10.07
CA CYS A 184 3.67 3.18 -9.88
C CYS A 184 4.84 3.48 -10.81
N LYS A 185 5.80 2.55 -10.95
CA LYS A 185 6.93 2.68 -11.86
C LYS A 185 6.46 2.90 -13.31
N ARG A 186 5.60 2.02 -13.81
CA ARG A 186 5.03 2.13 -15.17
C ARG A 186 4.28 3.44 -15.36
N TYR A 187 3.51 3.87 -14.35
CA TYR A 187 2.80 5.14 -14.43
C TYR A 187 3.75 6.34 -14.56
N LEU A 188 4.83 6.41 -13.76
CA LEU A 188 5.83 7.47 -13.86
C LEU A 188 6.53 7.46 -15.23
N GLN A 189 6.88 6.29 -15.75
CA GLN A 189 7.43 6.13 -17.10
C GLN A 189 6.46 6.63 -18.18
N SER A 190 5.15 6.38 -18.03
CA SER A 190 4.11 6.88 -18.94
C SER A 190 3.99 8.42 -18.98
N LEU A 191 4.46 9.07 -17.91
CA LEU A 191 4.56 10.53 -17.82
C LEU A 191 5.88 11.07 -18.40
N GLY A 192 6.81 10.20 -18.83
CA GLY A 192 8.09 10.56 -19.43
C GLY A 192 9.26 10.59 -18.45
N VAL A 193 9.10 10.03 -17.24
CA VAL A 193 10.22 9.89 -16.30
C VAL A 193 11.15 8.78 -16.79
N LYS A 194 12.44 9.10 -16.89
CA LYS A 194 13.47 8.19 -17.35
C LYS A 194 13.93 7.24 -16.25
N GLU A 195 14.37 6.03 -16.61
CA GLU A 195 14.77 4.97 -15.68
C GLU A 195 15.89 5.41 -14.72
N GLU A 196 16.89 6.15 -15.21
CA GLU A 196 18.02 6.63 -14.40
C GLU A 196 17.65 7.63 -13.30
N LYS A 197 16.39 8.12 -13.30
CA LYS A 197 15.84 9.00 -12.28
C LYS A 197 14.88 8.32 -11.32
N LEU A 198 14.62 7.02 -11.52
CA LEU A 198 13.67 6.23 -10.74
C LEU A 198 14.39 5.42 -9.67
N PHE A 199 13.90 5.50 -8.44
CA PHE A 199 14.39 4.74 -7.29
C PHE A 199 13.26 3.94 -6.66
N HIS A 200 13.57 2.75 -6.20
CA HIS A 200 12.62 1.96 -5.42
C HIS A 200 12.56 2.51 -3.99
N PHE A 201 11.38 2.83 -3.51
CA PHE A 201 11.11 3.15 -2.11
C PHE A 201 9.82 2.44 -1.69
N PRO A 202 9.92 1.15 -1.35
CA PRO A 202 8.78 0.32 -1.07
C PRO A 202 8.10 0.72 0.25
N TYR A 203 6.81 0.47 0.33
CA TYR A 203 6.14 0.44 1.62
C TYR A 203 6.68 -0.73 2.44
N CYS A 204 6.64 -0.58 3.77
CA CYS A 204 6.89 -1.66 4.70
C CYS A 204 5.64 -1.97 5.51
N ILE A 205 5.61 -3.12 6.14
CA ILE A 205 4.60 -3.47 7.14
C ILE A 205 5.09 -3.08 8.52
N ASP A 206 4.15 -2.76 9.40
CA ASP A 206 4.45 -2.64 10.82
C ASP A 206 4.61 -4.06 11.40
N PRO A 207 5.79 -4.43 11.95
CA PRO A 207 5.98 -5.77 12.52
C PRO A 207 4.97 -6.12 13.61
N GLU A 208 4.43 -5.11 14.31
CA GLU A 208 3.41 -5.31 15.33
C GLU A 208 2.04 -5.72 14.73
N ALA A 209 1.80 -5.45 13.47
CA ALA A 209 0.58 -5.88 12.79
C ALA A 209 0.60 -7.37 12.36
N VAL A 210 1.76 -8.03 12.43
CA VAL A 210 1.97 -9.38 11.94
C VAL A 210 1.94 -10.39 13.07
N SER A 211 1.27 -11.52 12.85
CA SER A 211 1.31 -12.64 13.78
C SER A 211 2.57 -13.48 13.57
N SER A 212 3.38 -13.61 14.63
CA SER A 212 4.56 -14.50 14.67
C SER A 212 4.23 -15.93 15.09
N SER A 213 3.06 -16.16 15.70
CA SER A 213 2.68 -17.49 16.21
C SER A 213 2.38 -18.47 15.06
N PRO A 214 2.75 -19.76 15.22
CA PRO A 214 2.34 -20.79 14.28
C PRO A 214 0.81 -20.85 14.19
N ARG A 215 0.30 -20.99 12.98
CA ARG A 215 -1.16 -21.17 12.80
C ARG A 215 -1.58 -22.56 13.20
N THR A 216 -2.54 -22.63 14.11
CA THR A 216 -3.23 -23.90 14.41
C THR A 216 -4.31 -24.09 13.34
N ARG A 217 -4.07 -24.97 12.38
CA ARG A 217 -5.09 -25.36 11.41
C ARG A 217 -5.96 -26.43 12.01
N ASN A 218 -7.19 -26.09 12.30
CA ASN A 218 -8.19 -27.08 12.61
C ASN A 218 -8.68 -27.71 11.30
N SER A 219 -8.85 -29.01 11.30
CA SER A 219 -9.47 -29.78 10.19
C SER A 219 -10.96 -29.53 10.10
N ASP A 220 -11.43 -28.34 10.50
CA ASP A 220 -12.84 -27.98 10.48
C ASP A 220 -13.38 -28.03 9.05
N SER A 221 -14.61 -28.49 8.90
CA SER A 221 -15.34 -28.52 7.62
C SER A 221 -15.72 -27.14 7.10
N VAL A 222 -15.33 -26.06 7.82
CA VAL A 222 -15.66 -24.66 7.49
C VAL A 222 -14.41 -23.92 7.05
N ARG A 223 -14.43 -23.39 5.82
CA ARG A 223 -13.38 -22.50 5.31
C ARG A 223 -13.53 -21.10 5.90
N LYS A 224 -12.52 -20.60 6.59
CA LYS A 224 -12.53 -19.30 7.26
C LYS A 224 -11.77 -18.25 6.44
N LEU A 225 -12.48 -17.28 5.94
CA LEU A 225 -11.94 -16.14 5.21
C LEU A 225 -11.85 -14.92 6.13
N ILE A 226 -10.88 -14.06 5.88
CA ILE A 226 -10.73 -12.75 6.55
C ILE A 226 -10.65 -11.64 5.51
N TYR A 227 -11.44 -10.60 5.72
CA TYR A 227 -11.32 -9.32 5.04
C TYR A 227 -10.98 -8.24 6.07
N CYS A 228 -9.99 -7.39 5.77
CA CYS A 228 -9.60 -6.25 6.61
C CYS A 228 -9.69 -4.96 5.81
N GLY A 229 -10.47 -4.01 6.29
CA GLY A 229 -10.61 -2.70 5.65
C GLY A 229 -11.99 -2.08 5.76
N ALA A 230 -12.12 -0.84 5.26
CA ALA A 230 -13.40 -0.14 5.22
C ALA A 230 -14.40 -0.86 4.32
N MET A 231 -15.66 -0.95 4.74
CA MET A 231 -16.75 -1.48 3.92
C MET A 231 -17.29 -0.38 3.01
N SER A 232 -16.50 0.02 2.01
CA SER A 232 -16.84 1.01 1.00
C SER A 232 -16.91 0.40 -0.40
N SER A 233 -17.56 1.10 -1.32
CA SER A 233 -17.71 0.65 -2.72
C SER A 233 -16.37 0.41 -3.39
N ARG A 234 -15.35 1.26 -3.14
CA ARG A 234 -14.00 1.08 -3.70
C ARG A 234 -13.34 -0.23 -3.29
N LYS A 235 -13.62 -0.70 -2.08
CA LYS A 235 -13.00 -1.92 -1.54
C LYS A 235 -13.62 -3.21 -2.06
N GLY A 236 -14.72 -3.16 -2.83
CA GLY A 236 -15.28 -4.29 -3.59
C GLY A 236 -15.83 -5.44 -2.76
N ILE A 237 -15.88 -5.33 -1.42
CA ILE A 237 -16.26 -6.43 -0.53
C ILE A 237 -17.72 -6.84 -0.70
N LEU A 238 -18.63 -5.93 -1.02
CA LEU A 238 -20.03 -6.28 -1.28
C LEU A 238 -20.16 -7.13 -2.55
N GLN A 239 -19.44 -6.77 -3.63
CA GLN A 239 -19.44 -7.53 -4.88
C GLN A 239 -18.86 -8.93 -4.66
N PHE A 240 -17.76 -9.03 -3.93
CA PHE A 240 -17.18 -10.31 -3.54
C PHE A 240 -18.15 -11.16 -2.73
N ALA A 241 -18.81 -10.59 -1.72
CA ALA A 241 -19.76 -11.32 -0.87
C ALA A 241 -20.95 -11.88 -1.68
N LYS A 242 -21.44 -11.11 -2.69
CA LYS A 242 -22.49 -11.60 -3.60
C LYS A 242 -22.01 -12.80 -4.42
N ALA A 243 -20.84 -12.73 -5.02
CA ALA A 243 -20.27 -13.80 -5.83
C ALA A 243 -19.98 -15.06 -4.99
N ALA A 244 -19.39 -14.89 -3.80
CA ALA A 244 -19.11 -16.00 -2.88
C ALA A 244 -20.38 -16.68 -2.41
N ARG A 245 -21.41 -15.91 -2.03
CA ARG A 245 -22.73 -16.48 -1.68
C ARG A 245 -23.33 -17.28 -2.83
N ALA A 246 -23.36 -16.72 -4.04
CA ALA A 246 -23.92 -17.38 -5.22
C ALA A 246 -23.21 -18.71 -5.51
N TRP A 247 -21.90 -18.76 -5.32
CA TRP A 247 -21.11 -19.99 -5.44
C TRP A 247 -21.49 -21.02 -4.35
N CYS A 248 -21.57 -20.59 -3.08
CA CYS A 248 -21.93 -21.49 -1.96
C CYS A 248 -23.34 -22.10 -2.11
N GLU A 249 -24.28 -21.36 -2.67
CA GLU A 249 -25.65 -21.87 -2.96
C GLU A 249 -25.65 -22.98 -4.03
N LYS A 250 -24.71 -22.91 -4.99
CA LYS A 250 -24.50 -23.96 -6.01
C LYS A 250 -23.69 -25.15 -5.51
N ASN A 251 -22.95 -25.00 -4.39
CA ASN A 251 -22.07 -26.03 -3.82
C ASN A 251 -22.43 -26.31 -2.34
N PRO A 252 -23.57 -27.00 -2.08
CA PRO A 252 -24.13 -27.12 -0.73
C PRO A 252 -23.29 -27.97 0.25
N GLY A 253 -22.27 -28.69 -0.24
CA GLY A 253 -21.32 -29.44 0.58
C GLY A 253 -20.29 -28.57 1.31
N ASP A 254 -20.10 -27.34 0.87
CA ASP A 254 -19.11 -26.43 1.41
C ASP A 254 -19.73 -25.41 2.37
N ASN A 255 -19.08 -25.19 3.50
CA ASN A 255 -19.45 -24.16 4.47
C ASN A 255 -18.33 -23.10 4.51
N VAL A 256 -18.69 -21.83 4.37
CA VAL A 256 -17.76 -20.71 4.36
C VAL A 256 -18.13 -19.69 5.43
N GLN A 257 -17.13 -19.21 6.13
CA GLN A 257 -17.26 -18.11 7.07
C GLN A 257 -16.37 -16.95 6.63
N LEU A 258 -16.95 -15.78 6.40
CA LEU A 258 -16.24 -14.54 6.11
C LEU A 258 -16.25 -13.67 7.36
N ASN A 259 -15.07 -13.44 7.95
CA ASN A 259 -14.87 -12.49 9.02
C ASN A 259 -14.47 -11.14 8.43
N ILE A 260 -15.07 -10.04 8.89
CA ILE A 260 -14.84 -8.70 8.39
C ILE A 260 -14.33 -7.82 9.52
N ALA A 261 -13.05 -7.45 9.47
CA ALA A 261 -12.42 -6.48 10.35
C ALA A 261 -12.46 -5.10 9.70
N GLY A 262 -13.27 -4.21 10.25
CA GLY A 262 -13.49 -2.85 9.76
C GLY A 262 -14.96 -2.43 9.84
N VAL A 263 -15.20 -1.16 9.49
CA VAL A 263 -16.54 -0.56 9.47
C VAL A 263 -16.76 0.17 8.15
N GLY A 264 -17.99 0.51 7.83
CA GLY A 264 -18.30 1.30 6.64
C GLY A 264 -19.75 1.26 6.22
N GLU A 265 -20.09 2.10 5.27
CA GLU A 265 -21.46 2.38 4.80
C GLU A 265 -22.19 1.16 4.20
N LEU A 266 -21.45 0.15 3.72
CA LEU A 266 -22.03 -1.02 3.09
C LEU A 266 -22.31 -2.20 4.05
N GLN A 267 -22.13 -2.01 5.36
CA GLN A 267 -22.28 -3.07 6.35
C GLN A 267 -23.62 -3.78 6.24
N ASP A 268 -24.73 -3.06 6.20
CA ASP A 268 -26.07 -3.63 6.10
C ASP A 268 -26.31 -4.38 4.78
N ALA A 269 -25.77 -3.86 3.68
CA ALA A 269 -25.86 -4.50 2.38
C ALA A 269 -25.06 -5.80 2.31
N ILE A 270 -23.91 -5.84 2.99
CA ILE A 270 -23.07 -7.04 3.12
C ILE A 270 -23.74 -8.05 4.05
N ALA A 271 -24.32 -7.62 5.17
CA ALA A 271 -25.02 -8.50 6.12
C ALA A 271 -26.14 -9.30 5.43
N LYS A 272 -26.86 -8.69 4.48
CA LYS A 272 -27.91 -9.36 3.68
C LYS A 272 -27.37 -10.48 2.77
N GLN A 273 -26.05 -10.57 2.58
CA GLN A 273 -25.43 -11.66 1.83
C GLN A 273 -25.16 -12.89 2.69
N SER A 274 -25.30 -12.80 4.01
CA SER A 274 -25.16 -13.97 4.90
C SER A 274 -26.25 -15.00 4.65
N SER A 275 -25.88 -16.27 4.64
CA SER A 275 -26.78 -17.42 4.49
C SER A 275 -26.34 -18.59 5.38
N GLU A 276 -27.06 -19.72 5.36
CA GLU A 276 -26.67 -20.90 6.12
C GLU A 276 -25.29 -21.43 5.69
N LYS A 277 -24.99 -21.40 4.38
CA LYS A 277 -23.74 -21.91 3.80
C LYS A 277 -22.62 -20.87 3.72
N PHE A 278 -22.95 -19.58 3.74
CA PHE A 278 -22.02 -18.46 3.70
C PHE A 278 -22.30 -17.51 4.87
N LYS A 279 -21.62 -17.75 5.99
CA LYS A 279 -21.79 -16.93 7.19
C LYS A 279 -20.87 -15.70 7.16
N ILE A 280 -21.41 -14.55 7.50
CA ILE A 280 -20.65 -13.30 7.59
C ILE A 280 -20.66 -12.82 9.04
N ASN A 281 -19.46 -12.61 9.60
CA ASN A 281 -19.26 -12.08 10.95
C ASN A 281 -18.53 -10.75 10.88
N PHE A 282 -19.06 -9.74 11.55
CA PHE A 282 -18.45 -8.43 11.66
C PHE A 282 -17.66 -8.33 12.97
N LEU A 283 -16.36 -8.05 12.88
CA LEU A 283 -15.46 -7.87 14.02
C LEU A 283 -15.37 -6.40 14.47
N GLY A 284 -15.91 -5.47 13.66
CA GLY A 284 -15.79 -4.03 13.92
C GLY A 284 -14.37 -3.50 13.68
N ASN A 285 -14.05 -2.37 14.29
CA ASN A 285 -12.69 -1.85 14.29
C ASN A 285 -11.83 -2.69 15.24
N CYS A 286 -10.81 -3.32 14.68
CA CYS A 286 -9.85 -4.13 15.43
C CYS A 286 -8.60 -3.31 15.76
N ASP A 287 -8.11 -3.45 16.98
CA ASP A 287 -6.75 -3.05 17.32
C ASP A 287 -5.73 -4.05 16.73
N LEU A 288 -4.41 -3.80 16.95
CA LEU A 288 -3.37 -4.68 16.40
C LEU A 288 -3.40 -6.09 16.97
N ALA A 289 -3.77 -6.27 18.25
CA ALA A 289 -3.83 -7.58 18.88
C ALA A 289 -5.01 -8.39 18.35
N GLU A 290 -6.17 -7.74 18.23
CA GLU A 290 -7.38 -8.32 17.64
C GLU A 290 -7.18 -8.67 16.15
N LEU A 291 -6.49 -7.80 15.40
CA LEU A 291 -6.17 -8.06 14.00
C LEU A 291 -5.23 -9.27 13.83
N ARG A 292 -4.18 -9.38 14.65
CA ARG A 292 -3.32 -10.57 14.68
C ARG A 292 -4.10 -11.84 14.97
N GLN A 293 -5.00 -11.79 15.96
CA GLN A 293 -5.87 -12.91 16.31
C GLN A 293 -6.80 -13.27 15.14
N ALA A 294 -7.37 -12.28 14.46
CA ALA A 294 -8.21 -12.49 13.28
C ALA A 294 -7.45 -13.17 12.13
N TYR A 295 -6.21 -12.75 11.88
CA TYR A 295 -5.33 -13.42 10.89
C TYR A 295 -5.01 -14.86 11.30
N GLN A 296 -4.72 -15.12 12.58
CA GLN A 296 -4.46 -16.49 13.06
C GLN A 296 -5.64 -17.45 12.89
N ASN A 297 -6.86 -16.93 13.05
CA ASN A 297 -8.09 -17.71 12.99
C ASN A 297 -8.66 -17.87 11.56
N ALA A 298 -8.04 -17.28 10.55
CA ALA A 298 -8.49 -17.36 9.16
C ALA A 298 -7.63 -18.34 8.34
N ASP A 299 -8.14 -18.87 7.25
CA ASP A 299 -7.41 -19.71 6.29
C ASP A 299 -6.86 -18.91 5.12
N ILE A 300 -7.58 -17.91 4.68
CA ILE A 300 -7.32 -17.14 3.48
C ILE A 300 -7.71 -15.68 3.72
N CYS A 301 -6.87 -14.76 3.27
CA CYS A 301 -7.20 -13.35 3.24
C CYS A 301 -7.84 -12.97 1.91
N VAL A 302 -8.94 -12.21 1.95
CA VAL A 302 -9.65 -11.71 0.77
C VAL A 302 -9.40 -10.23 0.61
N PHE A 303 -8.96 -9.80 -0.59
CA PHE A 303 -8.69 -8.39 -0.88
C PHE A 303 -9.28 -7.98 -2.24
N PRO A 304 -10.61 -7.73 -2.33
CA PRO A 304 -11.33 -7.59 -3.60
C PRO A 304 -11.40 -6.14 -4.11
N THR A 305 -10.42 -5.31 -3.81
CA THR A 305 -10.46 -3.88 -4.09
C THR A 305 -10.61 -3.56 -5.58
N LEU A 306 -11.39 -2.54 -5.91
CA LEU A 306 -11.52 -1.98 -7.27
C LEU A 306 -10.37 -1.02 -7.60
N ALA A 307 -9.70 -0.47 -6.59
CA ALA A 307 -8.51 0.36 -6.73
C ALA A 307 -7.78 0.51 -5.40
N ASP A 308 -6.47 0.27 -5.41
CA ASP A 308 -5.60 0.56 -4.26
C ASP A 308 -4.22 1.02 -4.72
N GLU A 309 -3.62 1.95 -4.01
CA GLU A 309 -2.28 2.45 -4.31
C GLU A 309 -1.20 1.41 -4.05
N TRP A 310 -1.36 0.64 -2.99
CA TRP A 310 -0.53 -0.51 -2.63
C TRP A 310 -1.39 -1.65 -2.12
N GLY A 311 -2.06 -1.43 -0.99
CA GLY A 311 -2.75 -2.45 -0.22
C GLY A 311 -1.79 -3.11 0.76
N LEU A 312 -1.72 -2.62 2.01
CA LEU A 312 -0.86 -3.22 3.05
C LEU A 312 -1.43 -4.55 3.54
N VAL A 313 -2.75 -4.66 3.62
CA VAL A 313 -3.46 -5.85 4.12
C VAL A 313 -3.02 -7.16 3.47
N PRO A 314 -2.87 -7.29 2.13
CA PRO A 314 -2.33 -8.50 1.53
C PRO A 314 -0.94 -8.88 2.07
N VAL A 315 -0.06 -7.89 2.23
CA VAL A 315 1.31 -8.13 2.71
C VAL A 315 1.32 -8.52 4.19
N GLU A 316 0.51 -7.86 5.04
CA GLU A 316 0.32 -8.20 6.45
C GLU A 316 -0.25 -9.61 6.63
N ALA A 317 -1.24 -9.96 5.82
CA ALA A 317 -1.84 -11.29 5.81
C ALA A 317 -0.83 -12.36 5.37
N MET A 318 -0.09 -12.12 4.28
CA MET A 318 0.95 -13.04 3.79
C MET A 318 2.07 -13.22 4.82
N ALA A 319 2.54 -12.15 5.45
CA ALA A 319 3.52 -12.19 6.53
C ALA A 319 2.99 -12.99 7.75
N SER A 320 1.68 -12.95 7.99
CA SER A 320 1.00 -13.78 8.99
C SER A 320 0.73 -15.22 8.51
N GLY A 321 1.16 -15.57 7.29
CA GLY A 321 1.03 -16.92 6.71
C GLY A 321 -0.33 -17.20 6.08
N LEU A 322 -1.06 -16.20 5.63
CA LEU A 322 -2.32 -16.37 4.90
C LEU A 322 -2.07 -16.28 3.39
N PRO A 323 -2.44 -17.29 2.60
CA PRO A 323 -2.62 -17.12 1.17
C PRO A 323 -3.65 -16.02 0.90
N VAL A 324 -3.48 -15.29 -0.19
CA VAL A 324 -4.33 -14.16 -0.53
C VAL A 324 -5.17 -14.46 -1.77
N LEU A 325 -6.50 -14.29 -1.65
CA LEU A 325 -7.41 -14.20 -2.78
C LEU A 325 -7.60 -12.71 -3.11
N GLY A 326 -6.87 -12.20 -4.10
CA GLY A 326 -6.67 -10.77 -4.28
C GLY A 326 -7.01 -10.23 -5.66
N SER A 327 -7.48 -8.98 -5.67
CA SER A 327 -7.68 -8.21 -6.89
C SER A 327 -6.34 -7.76 -7.48
N ILE A 328 -6.15 -7.96 -8.79
CA ILE A 328 -4.99 -7.44 -9.56
C ILE A 328 -4.91 -5.91 -9.58
N TYR A 329 -5.93 -5.20 -9.04
CA TYR A 329 -5.98 -3.74 -8.96
C TYR A 329 -5.32 -3.18 -7.70
N ALA A 330 -4.78 -4.04 -6.84
CA ALA A 330 -3.87 -3.68 -5.76
C ALA A 330 -2.43 -3.98 -6.17
N GLN A 331 -1.52 -3.01 -6.05
CA GLN A 331 -0.12 -3.20 -6.44
C GLN A 331 0.59 -4.29 -5.62
N SER A 332 0.23 -4.46 -4.34
CA SER A 332 0.81 -5.51 -3.49
C SER A 332 0.41 -6.92 -3.97
N VAL A 333 -0.83 -7.07 -4.48
CA VAL A 333 -1.28 -8.34 -5.07
C VAL A 333 -0.52 -8.60 -6.37
N GLU A 334 -0.42 -7.59 -7.26
CA GLU A 334 0.37 -7.69 -8.50
C GLU A 334 1.85 -8.05 -8.23
N ALA A 335 2.43 -7.50 -7.15
CA ALA A 335 3.85 -7.67 -6.85
C ALA A 335 4.19 -8.96 -6.08
N CYS A 336 3.29 -9.42 -5.20
CA CYS A 336 3.62 -10.45 -4.21
C CYS A 336 2.83 -11.75 -4.37
N VAL A 337 1.67 -11.73 -5.05
CA VAL A 337 0.82 -12.92 -5.16
C VAL A 337 1.08 -13.66 -6.47
N VAL A 338 1.45 -14.93 -6.35
CA VAL A 338 1.66 -15.87 -7.45
C VAL A 338 0.52 -16.87 -7.45
N GLU A 339 -0.21 -16.92 -8.57
CA GLU A 339 -1.39 -17.80 -8.76
C GLU A 339 -1.08 -19.26 -8.46
N GLY A 340 -1.81 -19.86 -7.50
CA GLY A 340 -1.69 -21.26 -7.12
C GLY A 340 -0.46 -21.61 -6.27
N GLU A 341 0.44 -20.66 -6.02
CA GLU A 341 1.64 -20.84 -5.20
C GLU A 341 1.47 -20.25 -3.79
N ASN A 342 1.04 -18.98 -3.69
CA ASN A 342 0.83 -18.30 -2.41
C ASN A 342 -0.51 -17.55 -2.35
N GLY A 343 -1.36 -17.71 -3.36
CA GLY A 343 -2.67 -17.09 -3.43
C GLY A 343 -3.35 -17.29 -4.78
N TRP A 344 -4.40 -16.54 -5.01
CA TRP A 344 -5.17 -16.52 -6.25
C TRP A 344 -5.46 -15.07 -6.63
N VAL A 345 -5.47 -14.79 -7.93
CA VAL A 345 -5.69 -13.44 -8.43
C VAL A 345 -6.92 -13.37 -9.32
N PHE A 346 -7.63 -12.25 -9.29
CA PHE A 346 -8.78 -12.01 -10.16
C PHE A 346 -8.90 -10.55 -10.58
N SER A 347 -9.56 -10.34 -11.73
CA SER A 347 -10.04 -9.00 -12.10
C SER A 347 -11.37 -8.71 -11.39
N PRO A 348 -11.46 -7.62 -10.63
CA PRO A 348 -12.69 -7.28 -9.91
C PRO A 348 -13.79 -6.69 -10.82
N ASP A 349 -13.53 -6.51 -12.13
CA ASP A 349 -14.49 -5.99 -13.09
C ASP A 349 -15.56 -7.00 -13.52
N SER A 350 -15.39 -8.29 -13.15
CA SER A 350 -16.25 -9.38 -13.58
C SER A 350 -16.63 -10.30 -12.42
N ASP A 351 -17.91 -10.45 -12.18
CA ASP A 351 -18.43 -11.39 -11.18
C ASP A 351 -18.01 -12.83 -11.50
N GLN A 352 -17.95 -13.20 -12.79
CA GLN A 352 -17.46 -14.51 -13.21
C GLN A 352 -15.97 -14.72 -12.86
N ALA A 353 -15.13 -13.68 -13.00
CA ALA A 353 -13.72 -13.79 -12.62
C ALA A 353 -13.55 -13.94 -11.11
N ILE A 354 -14.36 -13.25 -10.32
CA ILE A 354 -14.40 -13.41 -8.86
C ILE A 354 -14.83 -14.82 -8.49
N GLU A 355 -15.96 -15.31 -9.07
CA GLU A 355 -16.51 -16.65 -8.81
C GLU A 355 -15.50 -17.76 -9.18
N ALA A 356 -14.85 -17.65 -10.33
CA ALA A 356 -13.84 -18.62 -10.78
C ALA A 356 -12.61 -18.68 -9.89
N ALA A 357 -12.10 -17.53 -9.44
CA ALA A 357 -10.98 -17.50 -8.48
C ALA A 357 -11.39 -18.01 -7.11
N PHE A 358 -12.60 -17.69 -6.65
CA PHE A 358 -13.17 -18.21 -5.42
C PHE A 358 -13.32 -19.73 -5.46
N GLU A 359 -13.80 -20.28 -6.58
CA GLU A 359 -13.92 -21.74 -6.79
C GLU A 359 -12.57 -22.45 -6.67
N LYS A 360 -11.51 -21.92 -7.32
CA LYS A 360 -10.13 -22.46 -7.20
C LYS A 360 -9.68 -22.47 -5.74
N CYS A 361 -9.92 -21.36 -5.05
CA CYS A 361 -9.60 -21.17 -3.65
C CYS A 361 -10.31 -22.22 -2.77
N MET A 362 -11.59 -22.46 -2.99
CA MET A 362 -12.40 -23.42 -2.21
C MET A 362 -12.01 -24.87 -2.50
N LYS A 363 -11.66 -25.22 -3.74
CA LYS A 363 -11.21 -26.56 -4.13
C LYS A 363 -9.79 -26.91 -3.66
N THR A 364 -9.04 -25.96 -3.11
CA THR A 364 -7.69 -26.18 -2.59
C THR A 364 -7.75 -26.92 -1.25
N ASN A 365 -7.09 -28.07 -1.15
CA ASN A 365 -7.09 -28.88 0.07
C ASN A 365 -6.22 -28.26 1.18
N HIS A 366 -6.31 -28.79 2.41
CA HIS A 366 -5.60 -28.25 3.58
C HIS A 366 -4.08 -28.40 3.49
N GLU A 367 -3.59 -29.48 2.87
CA GLU A 367 -2.17 -29.72 2.67
C GLU A 367 -1.57 -28.62 1.77
N LYS A 368 -2.18 -28.40 0.60
CA LYS A 368 -1.77 -27.33 -0.33
C LYS A 368 -1.85 -25.94 0.29
N LEU A 369 -2.89 -25.65 1.09
CA LEU A 369 -2.94 -24.40 1.86
C LEU A 369 -1.78 -24.29 2.86
N GLY A 370 -1.26 -25.43 3.37
CA GLY A 370 -0.04 -25.47 4.19
C GLY A 370 1.18 -24.98 3.44
N GLU A 371 1.40 -25.52 2.26
CA GLU A 371 2.48 -25.11 1.37
C GLU A 371 2.35 -23.63 0.98
N MET A 372 1.14 -23.22 0.57
CA MET A 372 0.85 -21.84 0.21
C MET A 372 1.10 -20.85 1.35
N SER A 373 0.86 -21.25 2.60
CA SER A 373 1.14 -20.45 3.79
C SER A 373 2.64 -20.18 3.96
N ILE A 374 3.48 -21.18 3.73
CA ILE A 374 4.94 -21.05 3.78
C ILE A 374 5.42 -20.16 2.64
N ALA A 375 4.93 -20.40 1.43
CA ALA A 375 5.25 -19.59 0.25
C ALA A 375 4.81 -18.13 0.43
N ALA A 376 3.64 -17.87 1.01
CA ALA A 376 3.15 -16.52 1.30
C ALA A 376 4.10 -15.76 2.25
N LYS A 377 4.52 -16.39 3.36
CA LYS A 377 5.51 -15.78 4.28
C LYS A 377 6.84 -15.49 3.56
N GLY A 378 7.33 -16.44 2.78
CA GLY A 378 8.58 -16.29 2.03
C GLY A 378 8.55 -15.12 1.05
N ALA A 379 7.44 -14.98 0.32
CA ALA A 379 7.28 -13.94 -0.70
C ALA A 379 7.38 -12.50 -0.15
N VAL A 380 7.02 -12.27 1.10
CA VAL A 380 7.00 -10.94 1.72
C VAL A 380 7.99 -10.76 2.87
N ALA A 381 8.84 -11.75 3.13
CA ALA A 381 9.79 -11.73 4.25
C ALA A 381 10.74 -10.51 4.22
N HIS A 382 11.06 -10.04 3.02
CA HIS A 382 11.91 -8.86 2.81
C HIS A 382 11.18 -7.53 3.04
N ILE A 383 9.85 -7.48 3.05
CA ILE A 383 9.07 -6.23 3.18
C ILE A 383 9.04 -5.77 4.63
N SER A 384 10.14 -5.19 5.08
CA SER A 384 10.38 -4.75 6.46
C SER A 384 10.71 -3.26 6.53
N PRO A 385 10.60 -2.60 7.70
CA PRO A 385 11.05 -1.23 7.89
C PRO A 385 12.52 -1.03 7.54
N THR A 386 13.37 -2.01 7.87
CA THR A 386 14.80 -1.99 7.56
C THR A 386 15.04 -2.02 6.06
N PHE A 387 14.35 -2.89 5.32
CA PHE A 387 14.48 -2.95 3.86
C PHE A 387 14.03 -1.64 3.20
N SER A 388 12.87 -1.11 3.59
CA SER A 388 12.37 0.18 3.08
C SER A 388 13.36 1.31 3.36
N ALA A 389 13.94 1.35 4.57
CA ALA A 389 14.94 2.35 4.94
C ALA A 389 16.27 2.17 4.19
N ASN A 390 16.71 0.92 3.93
CA ASN A 390 17.90 0.65 3.12
C ASN A 390 17.76 1.25 1.72
N GLU A 391 16.63 0.98 1.05
CA GLU A 391 16.35 1.52 -0.28
C GLU A 391 16.30 3.07 -0.27
N ALA A 392 15.62 3.65 0.73
CA ALA A 392 15.57 5.10 0.89
C ALA A 392 16.96 5.71 1.15
N CYS A 393 17.76 5.11 2.03
CA CYS A 393 19.10 5.60 2.37
C CYS A 393 20.06 5.45 1.19
N ARG A 394 19.99 4.36 0.42
CA ARG A 394 20.75 4.21 -0.83
C ARG A 394 20.42 5.32 -1.82
N MET A 395 19.15 5.63 -2.02
CA MET A 395 18.69 6.77 -2.84
C MET A 395 19.24 8.10 -2.29
N ILE A 396 19.08 8.37 -1.00
CA ILE A 396 19.50 9.61 -0.36
C ILE A 396 21.02 9.80 -0.48
N SER A 397 21.81 8.77 -0.20
CA SER A 397 23.27 8.80 -0.31
C SER A 397 23.73 9.13 -1.73
N MET A 398 23.17 8.43 -2.74
CA MET A 398 23.48 8.67 -4.15
C MET A 398 23.09 10.09 -4.60
N ILE A 399 22.02 10.64 -4.07
CA ILE A 399 21.54 11.98 -4.41
C ILE A 399 22.39 13.04 -3.70
N ALA A 400 22.73 12.84 -2.43
CA ALA A 400 23.55 13.76 -1.65
C ALA A 400 24.97 13.87 -2.23
N SER A 401 25.59 12.77 -2.69
CA SER A 401 26.90 12.80 -3.34
C SER A 401 26.94 13.60 -4.66
N ARG A 402 25.81 13.93 -5.25
CA ARG A 402 25.70 14.77 -6.46
C ARG A 402 25.44 16.25 -6.15
N ILE A 403 25.46 16.64 -4.89
CA ILE A 403 25.29 18.03 -4.45
C ILE A 403 26.66 18.74 -4.39
N THR A 404 27.71 17.97 -4.12
CA THR A 404 29.11 18.43 -4.16
C THR A 404 29.59 18.51 -5.59
#